data_4c68f370eba0b01337ac3ab70c1dea91
#
_entry.id   4c68f370eba0b01337ac3ab70c1dea91
#
_cell.length_a   1.000
_cell.length_b   1.000
_cell.length_c   1.000
_cell.angle_alpha   90.00
_cell.angle_beta   90.00
_cell.angle_gamma   90.00
#
_symmetry.space_group_name_H-M   'P 1'
#
loop_
_entity.id
_entity.type
_entity.pdbx_description
1 polymer ?
#
loop_
_entity_poly.entity_id
_entity_poly.type
_entity_poly.pdbx_seq_one_letter_code
_entity_poly.pdbx_strand_id
1 'polypeptide(L)'
;MKWIGQHIFDYISRFRNDVYVDAKILDSSGSAGSSNDILTSTGTTVVWTNRTFTYTKTNAANTWVITHNLNSYPSVTVVDTGGSVVRGEVVYNSINQLTITFFSNSSAVAVDGKAYLN
;
A
#
# COMPACT_ATOMS: atom_id res chain seq x y z
N MET A 1 18.21 -10.14 -36.15
CA MET A 1 19.38 -9.63 -35.40
C MET A 1 19.16 -9.86 -33.93
N LYS A 2 20.13 -10.44 -33.27
CA LYS A 2 20.11 -10.60 -31.82
C LYS A 2 20.87 -9.48 -31.15
N TRP A 3 20.24 -8.83 -30.18
CA TRP A 3 20.92 -7.85 -29.36
C TRP A 3 21.40 -8.50 -28.07
N ILE A 4 22.63 -8.30 -27.72
CA ILE A 4 23.26 -8.78 -26.51
C ILE A 4 23.64 -7.57 -25.69
N GLY A 5 23.12 -7.45 -24.47
CA GLY A 5 23.42 -6.35 -23.58
C GLY A 5 22.32 -5.32 -23.51
N GLN A 6 22.70 -4.12 -23.18
CA GLN A 6 21.81 -3.04 -22.77
C GLN A 6 21.81 -1.91 -23.81
N HIS A 7 20.61 -1.43 -24.14
CA HIS A 7 20.44 -0.21 -24.93
C HIS A 7 20.19 0.96 -23.99
N ILE A 8 21.05 1.98 -24.08
CA ILE A 8 20.93 3.19 -23.25
C ILE A 8 20.55 4.35 -24.16
N PHE A 9 19.45 5.03 -23.80
CA PHE A 9 18.98 6.23 -24.49
C PHE A 9 19.19 7.44 -23.59
N ASP A 10 20.05 8.37 -24.03
CA ASP A 10 20.35 9.59 -23.27
C ASP A 10 19.29 10.67 -23.45
N TYR A 11 18.36 10.47 -24.39
CA TYR A 11 17.28 11.41 -24.69
C TYR A 11 15.94 10.75 -24.53
N ILE A 12 14.86 11.55 -24.60
CA ILE A 12 13.51 11.06 -24.50
C ILE A 12 13.16 10.17 -25.68
N SER A 13 12.67 8.97 -25.41
CA SER A 13 12.14 8.07 -26.42
C SER A 13 10.63 8.26 -26.54
N ARG A 14 10.14 8.43 -27.77
CA ARG A 14 8.73 8.63 -28.06
C ARG A 14 8.20 7.45 -28.86
N PHE A 15 7.11 6.88 -28.36
CA PHE A 15 6.39 5.79 -29.04
C PHE A 15 5.04 6.33 -29.52
N ARG A 16 4.75 6.17 -30.81
CA ARG A 16 3.48 6.66 -31.41
C ARG A 16 2.36 5.63 -31.32
N ASN A 17 2.70 4.38 -31.15
CA ASN A 17 1.74 3.29 -31.00
C ASN A 17 2.01 2.54 -29.70
N ASP A 18 1.31 1.46 -29.51
CA ASP A 18 1.40 0.65 -28.32
C ASP A 18 2.81 0.11 -28.10
N VAL A 19 3.16 -0.07 -26.82
CA VAL A 19 4.42 -0.70 -26.42
C VAL A 19 4.09 -2.05 -25.81
N TYR A 20 4.61 -3.11 -26.42
CA TYR A 20 4.50 -4.46 -25.89
C TYR A 20 5.71 -4.78 -25.01
N VAL A 21 5.44 -5.04 -23.73
CA VAL A 21 6.48 -5.39 -22.76
C VAL A 21 6.30 -6.86 -22.39
N ASP A 22 7.23 -7.68 -22.85
CA ASP A 22 7.13 -9.14 -22.70
C ASP A 22 7.55 -9.63 -21.32
N ALA A 23 8.34 -8.86 -20.59
CA ALA A 23 8.84 -9.28 -19.30
C ALA A 23 8.45 -8.28 -18.21
N LYS A 24 9.31 -7.37 -17.85
CA LYS A 24 9.11 -6.48 -16.70
C LYS A 24 9.54 -5.06 -17.05
N ILE A 25 8.88 -4.10 -16.39
CA ILE A 25 9.33 -2.71 -16.37
C ILE A 25 10.05 -2.49 -15.05
N LEU A 26 11.31 -2.08 -15.11
CA LEU A 26 12.13 -1.80 -13.93
C LEU A 26 12.00 -0.33 -13.54
N ASP A 27 12.00 -0.06 -12.25
CA ASP A 27 11.99 1.30 -11.74
C ASP A 27 13.41 1.91 -11.72
N SER A 28 13.53 3.11 -11.16
CA SER A 28 14.80 3.84 -11.11
C SER A 28 15.89 3.14 -10.29
N SER A 29 15.51 2.20 -9.43
CA SER A 29 16.47 1.38 -8.65
C SER A 29 16.77 0.04 -9.32
N GLY A 30 16.15 -0.26 -10.47
CA GLY A 30 16.27 -1.54 -11.14
C GLY A 30 15.34 -2.62 -10.60
N SER A 31 14.33 -2.25 -9.81
CA SER A 31 13.37 -3.19 -9.26
C SER A 31 12.18 -3.39 -10.19
N ALA A 32 11.70 -4.60 -10.27
CA ALA A 32 10.48 -4.96 -11.00
C ALA A 32 9.23 -4.89 -10.12
N GLY A 33 9.38 -4.55 -8.84
CA GLY A 33 8.28 -4.56 -7.89
C GLY A 33 7.86 -5.95 -7.47
N SER A 34 6.80 -6.00 -6.70
CA SER A 34 6.17 -7.24 -6.23
C SER A 34 4.75 -7.33 -6.78
N SER A 35 4.10 -8.47 -6.56
CA SER A 35 2.71 -8.64 -6.96
C SER A 35 1.83 -7.57 -6.33
N ASN A 36 0.97 -6.95 -7.12
CA ASN A 36 0.05 -5.88 -6.74
C ASN A 36 0.71 -4.52 -6.49
N ASP A 37 2.01 -4.38 -6.72
CA ASP A 37 2.62 -3.06 -6.70
C ASP A 37 2.17 -2.24 -7.91
N ILE A 38 2.20 -0.94 -7.76
CA ILE A 38 1.94 0.02 -8.84
C ILE A 38 3.17 0.90 -9.05
N LEU A 39 3.39 1.30 -10.30
CA LEU A 39 4.47 2.21 -10.63
C LEU A 39 4.06 3.63 -10.24
N THR A 40 4.80 4.23 -9.33
CA THR A 40 4.45 5.51 -8.71
C THR A 40 5.53 6.54 -9.02
N SER A 41 5.09 7.77 -9.35
CA SER A 41 6.01 8.90 -9.50
C SER A 41 6.40 9.44 -8.13
N THR A 42 7.69 9.68 -7.94
CA THR A 42 8.21 10.38 -6.75
C THR A 42 8.33 11.89 -6.99
N GLY A 43 8.01 12.35 -8.20
CA GLY A 43 8.25 13.73 -8.65
C GLY A 43 9.55 13.87 -9.44
N THR A 44 10.53 13.03 -9.21
CA THR A 44 11.81 13.04 -9.93
C THR A 44 12.14 11.70 -10.60
N THR A 45 11.62 10.61 -10.05
CA THR A 45 11.85 9.26 -10.56
C THR A 45 10.55 8.45 -10.48
N VAL A 46 10.63 7.17 -10.79
CA VAL A 46 9.51 6.23 -10.62
C VAL A 46 9.97 5.07 -9.75
N VAL A 47 9.06 4.58 -8.92
CA VAL A 47 9.29 3.43 -8.06
C VAL A 47 8.05 2.54 -8.03
N TRP A 48 8.25 1.24 -7.87
CA TRP A 48 7.17 0.31 -7.58
C TRP A 48 6.83 0.38 -6.10
N THR A 49 5.58 0.66 -5.76
CA THR A 49 5.12 0.73 -4.37
C THR A 49 3.80 0.01 -4.19
N ASN A 50 3.58 -0.48 -2.97
CA ASN A 50 2.30 -1.03 -2.58
C ASN A 50 1.39 0.10 -2.08
N ARG A 51 0.15 0.17 -2.56
CA ARG A 51 -0.84 1.15 -2.11
C ARG A 51 -1.77 0.61 -1.05
N THR A 52 -1.65 -0.66 -0.72
CA THR A 52 -2.49 -1.30 0.27
C THR A 52 -1.65 -1.82 1.42
N PHE A 53 -2.24 -1.87 2.59
CA PHE A 53 -1.61 -2.40 3.78
C PHE A 53 -2.63 -3.21 4.57
N THR A 54 -2.25 -4.40 5.01
CA THR A 54 -3.09 -5.24 5.87
C THR A 54 -2.42 -5.38 7.22
N TYR A 55 -3.14 -4.97 8.26
CA TYR A 55 -2.70 -5.11 9.64
C TYR A 55 -3.47 -6.26 10.29
N THR A 56 -2.77 -7.15 10.98
CA THR A 56 -3.39 -8.27 11.68
C THR A 56 -3.21 -8.10 13.18
N LYS A 57 -4.32 -8.14 13.91
CA LYS A 57 -4.36 -8.09 15.37
C LYS A 57 -4.82 -9.44 15.89
N THR A 58 -3.93 -10.17 16.56
CA THR A 58 -4.22 -11.51 17.09
C THR A 58 -4.76 -11.48 18.51
N ASN A 59 -4.30 -10.53 19.33
CA ASN A 59 -4.76 -10.35 20.69
C ASN A 59 -5.72 -9.18 20.74
N ALA A 60 -6.97 -9.41 21.09
CA ALA A 60 -7.99 -8.37 21.12
C ALA A 60 -7.56 -7.16 21.95
N ALA A 61 -7.75 -5.97 21.40
CA ALA A 61 -7.47 -4.71 22.07
C ALA A 61 -8.47 -3.65 21.61
N ASN A 62 -8.74 -2.68 22.47
CA ASN A 62 -9.65 -1.59 22.12
C ASN A 62 -8.98 -0.47 21.33
N THR A 63 -7.64 -0.47 21.28
CA THR A 63 -6.87 0.53 20.53
C THR A 63 -5.82 -0.18 19.70
N TRP A 64 -5.82 0.13 18.40
CA TRP A 64 -4.85 -0.39 17.45
C TRP A 64 -4.02 0.77 16.91
N VAL A 65 -2.72 0.75 17.14
CA VAL A 65 -1.78 1.71 16.53
C VAL A 65 -1.15 1.02 15.33
N ILE A 66 -1.39 1.56 14.14
CA ILE A 66 -0.97 0.95 12.87
C ILE A 66 0.01 1.86 12.17
N THR A 67 1.23 1.40 11.98
CA THR A 67 2.24 2.06 11.15
C THR A 67 2.21 1.41 9.78
N HIS A 68 1.66 2.11 8.79
CA HIS A 68 1.42 1.55 7.46
C HIS A 68 2.44 2.01 6.41
N ASN A 69 3.10 3.12 6.61
CA ASN A 69 4.11 3.67 5.70
C ASN A 69 3.62 3.87 4.27
N LEU A 70 2.33 4.22 4.10
CA LEU A 70 1.73 4.47 2.79
C LEU A 70 1.95 5.89 2.29
N ASN A 71 2.49 6.75 3.13
CA ASN A 71 2.77 8.17 2.82
C ASN A 71 1.50 8.91 2.40
N SER A 72 0.37 8.56 2.96
CA SER A 72 -0.95 9.10 2.64
C SER A 72 -1.93 8.80 3.76
N TYR A 73 -3.16 9.31 3.63
CA TYR A 73 -4.25 9.02 4.56
C TYR A 73 -5.16 7.95 3.92
N PRO A 74 -4.94 6.66 4.21
CA PRO A 74 -5.71 5.59 3.58
C PRO A 74 -7.11 5.47 4.15
N SER A 75 -8.02 4.92 3.36
CA SER A 75 -9.30 4.44 3.85
C SER A 75 -9.09 3.15 4.64
N VAL A 76 -9.86 2.95 5.70
CA VAL A 76 -9.70 1.82 6.61
C VAL A 76 -10.99 1.02 6.69
N THR A 77 -10.87 -0.29 6.50
CA THR A 77 -11.95 -1.24 6.76
C THR A 77 -11.43 -2.27 7.74
N VAL A 78 -12.12 -2.44 8.88
CA VAL A 78 -11.77 -3.42 9.89
C VAL A 78 -12.72 -4.59 9.79
N VAL A 79 -12.17 -5.81 9.77
CA VAL A 79 -12.93 -7.06 9.76
C VAL A 79 -12.49 -7.87 10.98
N ASP A 80 -13.41 -8.26 11.83
CA ASP A 80 -13.11 -9.08 13.00
C ASP A 80 -12.81 -10.54 12.60
N THR A 81 -12.38 -11.35 13.54
CA THR A 81 -12.05 -12.76 13.28
C THR A 81 -13.26 -13.58 12.84
N GLY A 82 -14.47 -13.12 13.14
CA GLY A 82 -15.71 -13.75 12.66
C GLY A 82 -16.12 -13.37 11.25
N GLY A 83 -15.38 -12.46 10.61
CA GLY A 83 -15.67 -12.01 9.26
C GLY A 83 -16.62 -10.82 9.15
N SER A 84 -16.95 -10.17 10.27
CA SER A 84 -17.84 -9.01 10.28
C SER A 84 -17.06 -7.71 10.24
N VAL A 85 -17.59 -6.72 9.50
CA VAL A 85 -17.02 -5.37 9.48
C VAL A 85 -17.33 -4.68 10.80
N VAL A 86 -16.29 -4.17 11.45
CA VAL A 86 -16.37 -3.46 12.73
C VAL A 86 -15.97 -2.01 12.50
N ARG A 87 -16.70 -1.09 13.12
CA ARG A 87 -16.41 0.34 13.01
C ARG A 87 -15.72 0.84 14.27
N GLY A 88 -14.62 1.55 14.08
CA GLY A 88 -13.91 2.25 15.13
C GLY A 88 -13.68 3.71 14.76
N GLU A 89 -13.27 4.49 15.73
CA GLU A 89 -12.81 5.85 15.47
C GLU A 89 -11.40 5.80 14.94
N VAL A 90 -11.19 6.38 13.75
CA VAL A 90 -9.87 6.42 13.08
C VAL A 90 -9.29 7.82 13.25
N VAL A 91 -8.09 7.89 13.84
CA VAL A 91 -7.33 9.12 13.96
C VAL A 91 -6.01 8.95 13.22
N TYR A 92 -5.75 9.82 12.27
CA TYR A 92 -4.48 9.84 11.54
C TYR A 92 -3.43 10.58 12.37
N ASN A 93 -2.45 9.86 12.90
CA ASN A 93 -1.34 10.45 13.64
C ASN A 93 -0.36 11.14 12.70
N SER A 94 -0.16 10.58 11.53
CA SER A 94 0.68 11.13 10.45
C SER A 94 0.27 10.49 9.13
N ILE A 95 0.94 10.84 8.04
CA ILE A 95 0.75 10.19 6.74
C ILE A 95 1.22 8.73 6.71
N ASN A 96 1.84 8.25 7.79
CA ASN A 96 2.38 6.89 7.87
C ASN A 96 1.85 6.09 9.06
N GLN A 97 1.03 6.70 9.91
CA GLN A 97 0.51 6.03 11.10
C GLN A 97 -0.90 6.49 11.42
N LEU A 98 -1.74 5.57 11.84
CA LEU A 98 -3.07 5.88 12.34
C LEU A 98 -3.37 5.04 13.58
N THR A 99 -4.38 5.50 14.34
CA THR A 99 -4.88 4.81 15.53
C THR A 99 -6.37 4.55 15.35
N ILE A 100 -6.80 3.33 15.63
CA ILE A 100 -8.20 2.95 15.62
C ILE A 100 -8.61 2.64 17.05
N THR A 101 -9.71 3.24 17.53
CA THR A 101 -10.25 2.99 18.86
C THR A 101 -11.67 2.47 18.74
N PHE A 102 -11.98 1.41 19.45
CA PHE A 102 -13.27 0.73 19.36
C PHE A 102 -14.08 0.97 20.64
N PHE A 103 -15.33 1.35 20.44
CA PHE A 103 -16.30 1.61 21.51
C PHE A 103 -17.62 0.93 21.20
N SER A 104 -18.32 0.53 22.26
CA SER A 104 -19.74 0.12 22.21
C SER A 104 -20.47 0.81 23.36
N ASN A 105 -21.49 1.61 23.04
CA ASN A 105 -22.25 2.39 24.02
C ASN A 105 -21.33 3.21 24.94
N SER A 106 -20.35 3.90 24.36
CA SER A 106 -19.35 4.73 25.06
C SER A 106 -18.38 3.95 25.96
N SER A 107 -18.39 2.62 25.88
CA SER A 107 -17.44 1.76 26.59
C SER A 107 -16.43 1.18 25.63
N ALA A 108 -15.16 1.09 26.05
CA ALA A 108 -14.11 0.48 25.27
C ALA A 108 -14.38 -1.01 25.02
N VAL A 109 -14.21 -1.44 23.80
CA VAL A 109 -14.41 -2.83 23.36
C VAL A 109 -13.13 -3.37 22.74
N ALA A 110 -12.69 -4.53 23.22
CA ALA A 110 -11.54 -5.21 22.65
C ALA A 110 -11.94 -5.95 21.36
N VAL A 111 -11.19 -5.71 20.28
CA VAL A 111 -11.44 -6.31 18.97
C VAL A 111 -10.15 -6.95 18.48
N ASP A 112 -10.27 -8.11 17.85
CA ASP A 112 -9.21 -8.75 17.08
C ASP A 112 -9.66 -8.92 15.63
N GLY A 113 -8.73 -9.13 14.72
CA GLY A 113 -9.02 -9.28 13.31
C GLY A 113 -8.01 -8.59 12.44
N LYS A 114 -8.48 -7.97 11.37
CA LYS A 114 -7.62 -7.30 10.39
C LYS A 114 -8.14 -5.94 10.02
N ALA A 115 -7.22 -5.02 9.78
CA ALA A 115 -7.52 -3.73 9.16
C ALA A 115 -6.92 -3.72 7.75
N TYR A 116 -7.76 -3.39 6.77
CA TYR A 116 -7.37 -3.23 5.38
C TYR A 116 -7.32 -1.74 5.06
N LEU A 117 -6.14 -1.27 4.68
CA LEU A 117 -5.88 0.14 4.39
C LEU A 117 -5.57 0.31 2.89
N ASN A 118 -6.30 1.20 2.23
CA ASN A 118 -6.05 1.54 0.82
C ASN A 118 -6.41 2.97 0.45
#